data_3633e01d7e66dbce3bda8ddee9bc0237
#
_entry.id   3633e01d7e66dbce3bda8ddee9bc0237
#
_cell.length_a   1.000
_cell.length_b   1.000
_cell.length_c   1.000
_cell.angle_alpha   90.00
_cell.angle_beta   90.00
_cell.angle_gamma   90.00
#
_symmetry.space_group_name_H-M   'P 1'
#
loop_
_entity.id
_entity.type
_entity.pdbx_description
1 polymer ?
#
loop_
_entity_poly.entity_id
_entity_poly.type
_entity_poly.pdbx_seq_one_letter_code
_entity_poly.pdbx_strand_id
1 'polypeptide(L)'
;MQMERYMSGAKTTIMSLALIVSSLVVGTSCSDSDDLGTTDYSWNISGNKVVNIKPERYKFLRNPLQGWNIYTGIGSGMMDNFWDIYDNFESSVGPVKVSDYGTTCYIRGAWSDFNPEEGVYIWQDGVDTEPARRFRMLVNGAKERNLKLAFTFVVDSRDKHYNFTPNYVKEAGCKGYVTTTGSVQVWSPYPDDPIFQEKYAKFLKDFAAKYNDPDVTNYVSGFGLGKWGETHSLRYWAVDTPNESEKKTEKEVKYEVFEWITDLMSQTFTKVPIFINYHRCLLSSKEFDGAPTDDSAELIERAVKKGFGLRHDAFGMKQYYKDWERGIATTYRYQCPFIMEGGWVESSHGGSIKGDGYANYKEVRKGEFDEAKGANVNMMDFRFNNNPQAGETHSWFNTAYNLVEDFIAEGGYRLYPDKLSVPENASVGGKVTLTHRWSNLGWGYCPTNLPQWNQKYKVAFALLDKNTEKPVKVFVDASPKVSDWVKGKPHTYSTDITLEGVTSGQYTWAVGIVDTTKDNNIGIYISARDEYQTADGWVKLSDVTIK
;
A
#
# COMPACT_ATOMS: atom_id res chain seq x y z
N MET A 1 42.79 35.60 -33.23
CA MET A 1 44.24 35.59 -32.99
C MET A 1 44.47 34.90 -31.68
N GLN A 2 44.81 33.62 -31.80
CA GLN A 2 45.83 32.85 -31.05
C GLN A 2 45.72 32.91 -29.51
N MET A 3 45.69 31.88 -28.85
CA MET A 3 46.17 30.50 -28.81
C MET A 3 46.59 30.14 -27.38
N GLU A 4 46.13 29.01 -26.94
CA GLU A 4 46.84 27.86 -26.35
C GLU A 4 47.39 27.89 -24.91
N ARG A 5 46.90 26.83 -24.21
CA ARG A 5 47.62 25.88 -23.33
C ARG A 5 47.94 26.29 -21.90
N TYR A 6 47.38 25.49 -20.95
CA TYR A 6 48.19 24.52 -20.20
C TYR A 6 47.29 23.45 -19.52
N MET A 7 47.65 22.20 -19.78
CA MET A 7 47.12 20.99 -19.10
C MET A 7 47.98 20.63 -17.89
N SER A 8 47.34 20.13 -16.84
CA SER A 8 47.87 19.15 -15.86
C SER A 8 46.75 18.89 -14.87
N GLY A 9 46.08 17.76 -14.70
CA GLY A 9 46.61 16.43 -14.52
C GLY A 9 46.22 15.97 -13.11
N ALA A 10 45.01 15.39 -12.91
CA ALA A 10 44.76 14.50 -11.76
C ALA A 10 43.85 13.36 -12.21
N LYS A 11 44.42 12.17 -12.19
CA LYS A 11 43.72 10.91 -12.49
C LYS A 11 42.85 10.53 -11.31
N THR A 12 41.55 10.37 -11.52
CA THR A 12 40.69 9.64 -10.61
C THR A 12 40.16 8.41 -11.35
N THR A 13 40.49 7.27 -10.82
CA THR A 13 40.17 5.93 -11.34
C THR A 13 38.69 5.66 -11.16
N ILE A 14 37.94 5.60 -12.25
CA ILE A 14 36.56 5.10 -12.28
C ILE A 14 36.65 3.62 -12.61
N MET A 15 36.28 2.80 -11.68
CA MET A 15 36.08 1.36 -11.89
C MET A 15 34.74 1.16 -12.61
N SER A 16 34.80 0.99 -13.93
CA SER A 16 33.66 0.60 -14.73
C SER A 16 33.54 -0.92 -14.69
N LEU A 17 32.49 -1.44 -14.09
CA LEU A 17 32.11 -2.86 -14.20
C LEU A 17 31.33 -3.03 -15.51
N ALA A 18 31.99 -3.51 -16.55
CA ALA A 18 31.36 -3.90 -17.80
C ALA A 18 30.74 -5.29 -17.63
N LEU A 19 29.41 -5.38 -17.66
CA LEU A 19 28.71 -6.65 -17.87
C LEU A 19 28.66 -6.95 -19.37
N ILE A 20 29.34 -8.00 -19.77
CA ILE A 20 29.27 -8.58 -21.12
C ILE A 20 27.94 -9.37 -21.20
N VAL A 21 27.03 -8.89 -22.03
CA VAL A 21 25.85 -9.65 -22.44
C VAL A 21 26.21 -10.38 -23.73
N SER A 22 26.46 -11.67 -23.66
CA SER A 22 26.50 -12.54 -24.82
C SER A 22 25.11 -13.10 -25.09
N SER A 23 24.52 -12.66 -26.19
CA SER A 23 23.28 -13.22 -26.74
C SER A 23 23.57 -14.58 -27.37
N LEU A 24 23.00 -15.65 -26.79
CA LEU A 24 22.79 -16.92 -27.48
C LEU A 24 21.28 -17.16 -27.54
N VAL A 25 20.74 -17.03 -28.76
CA VAL A 25 19.43 -17.52 -29.10
C VAL A 25 19.58 -19.02 -29.38
N VAL A 26 19.03 -19.84 -28.50
CA VAL A 26 18.72 -21.24 -28.81
C VAL A 26 17.27 -21.47 -28.38
N GLY A 27 16.42 -21.67 -29.38
CA GLY A 27 15.08 -22.16 -29.13
C GLY A 27 15.12 -23.61 -28.66
N THR A 28 14.50 -23.86 -27.52
CA THR A 28 14.07 -25.19 -27.13
C THR A 28 12.77 -25.11 -26.35
N SER A 29 11.93 -26.05 -26.68
CA SER A 29 10.62 -26.40 -26.15
C SER A 29 10.51 -26.24 -24.62
N CYS A 30 9.32 -25.83 -24.17
CA CYS A 30 8.87 -25.96 -22.79
C CYS A 30 9.15 -27.36 -22.25
N SER A 31 10.12 -27.44 -21.37
CA SER A 31 10.20 -28.50 -20.38
C SER A 31 10.25 -27.79 -19.02
N ASP A 32 9.29 -28.11 -18.16
CA ASP A 32 9.28 -27.72 -16.77
C ASP A 32 10.62 -28.13 -16.13
N SER A 33 11.46 -27.16 -15.79
CA SER A 33 12.61 -27.41 -14.94
C SER A 33 12.42 -26.63 -13.64
N ASP A 34 11.78 -27.29 -12.68
CA ASP A 34 11.80 -26.93 -11.27
C ASP A 34 13.20 -27.24 -10.73
N ASP A 35 14.02 -26.21 -10.49
CA ASP A 35 15.24 -26.40 -9.72
C ASP A 35 15.41 -25.28 -8.68
N LEU A 36 14.67 -25.43 -7.59
CA LEU A 36 14.93 -24.81 -6.31
C LEU A 36 14.78 -25.89 -5.25
N GLY A 37 15.92 -26.50 -4.84
CA GLY A 37 16.06 -27.39 -3.68
C GLY A 37 14.96 -28.46 -3.61
N THR A 38 15.04 -29.49 -4.41
CA THR A 38 14.02 -30.54 -4.52
C THR A 38 13.89 -31.33 -3.22
N THR A 39 12.97 -30.92 -2.37
CA THR A 39 12.23 -31.88 -1.57
C THR A 39 11.28 -32.56 -2.55
N ASP A 40 11.47 -33.83 -2.84
CA ASP A 40 10.60 -34.63 -3.72
C ASP A 40 9.23 -34.78 -3.00
N TYR A 41 8.34 -33.80 -3.19
CA TYR A 41 6.98 -33.88 -2.66
C TYR A 41 6.20 -34.88 -3.49
N SER A 42 6.07 -36.11 -2.96
CA SER A 42 5.20 -37.11 -3.60
C SER A 42 3.76 -36.61 -3.55
N TRP A 43 3.21 -36.21 -4.70
CA TRP A 43 1.79 -35.94 -4.86
C TRP A 43 0.92 -37.18 -4.75
N ASN A 44 1.53 -38.36 -4.97
CA ASN A 44 0.85 -39.64 -4.96
C ASN A 44 1.00 -40.34 -3.59
N ILE A 45 0.52 -39.67 -2.55
CA ILE A 45 0.42 -40.28 -1.22
C ILE A 45 -0.71 -41.31 -1.27
N SER A 46 -0.43 -42.56 -0.85
CA SER A 46 -1.44 -43.63 -0.83
C SER A 46 -2.63 -43.23 0.04
N GLY A 47 -3.85 -43.31 -0.51
CA GLY A 47 -5.08 -42.92 0.17
C GLY A 47 -5.41 -41.42 0.10
N ASN A 48 -4.57 -40.62 -0.54
CA ASN A 48 -4.86 -39.23 -0.80
C ASN A 48 -5.45 -39.01 -2.19
N LYS A 49 -6.32 -38.01 -2.28
CA LYS A 49 -6.84 -37.45 -3.53
C LYS A 49 -6.11 -36.17 -3.88
N VAL A 50 -5.68 -36.08 -5.14
CA VAL A 50 -5.10 -34.87 -5.70
C VAL A 50 -6.21 -33.97 -6.24
N VAL A 51 -6.23 -32.72 -5.81
CA VAL A 51 -7.20 -31.71 -6.20
C VAL A 51 -6.48 -30.54 -6.88
N ASN A 52 -6.95 -30.15 -8.06
CA ASN A 52 -6.44 -28.99 -8.78
C ASN A 52 -7.50 -27.89 -8.74
N ILE A 53 -7.13 -26.71 -8.27
CA ILE A 53 -8.03 -25.55 -8.15
C ILE A 53 -7.78 -24.62 -9.32
N LYS A 54 -8.85 -24.19 -9.98
CA LYS A 54 -8.79 -23.20 -11.06
C LYS A 54 -8.91 -21.79 -10.48
N PRO A 55 -8.02 -20.87 -10.88
CA PRO A 55 -8.10 -19.48 -10.44
C PRO A 55 -9.28 -18.75 -11.11
N GLU A 56 -9.73 -17.69 -10.43
CA GLU A 56 -10.62 -16.67 -11.00
C GLU A 56 -9.89 -15.33 -11.03
N ARG A 57 -9.41 -14.93 -12.23
CA ARG A 57 -8.53 -13.76 -12.37
C ARG A 57 -9.25 -12.45 -12.09
N TYR A 58 -10.49 -12.30 -12.55
CA TYR A 58 -11.25 -11.06 -12.42
C TYR A 58 -12.13 -11.00 -11.17
N LYS A 59 -12.02 -12.00 -10.28
CA LYS A 59 -12.72 -11.96 -9.01
C LYS A 59 -12.26 -10.78 -8.17
N PHE A 60 -13.17 -9.91 -7.78
CA PHE A 60 -12.87 -8.82 -6.87
C PHE A 60 -12.62 -9.35 -5.45
N LEU A 61 -11.45 -9.04 -4.89
CA LEU A 61 -11.04 -9.49 -3.56
C LEU A 61 -10.80 -8.28 -2.65
N ARG A 62 -11.46 -8.24 -1.49
CA ARG A 62 -11.26 -7.20 -0.47
C ARG A 62 -10.18 -7.60 0.52
N ASN A 63 -8.97 -7.81 0.03
CA ASN A 63 -7.82 -8.12 0.86
C ASN A 63 -7.15 -6.85 1.39
N PRO A 64 -6.52 -6.89 2.58
CA PRO A 64 -5.78 -5.74 3.09
C PRO A 64 -4.56 -5.43 2.23
N LEU A 65 -4.19 -4.14 2.12
CA LEU A 65 -3.09 -3.63 1.29
C LEU A 65 -3.11 -4.17 -0.14
N GLN A 66 -4.29 -4.20 -0.76
CA GLN A 66 -4.48 -4.64 -2.13
C GLN A 66 -5.65 -3.92 -2.78
N GLY A 67 -5.55 -3.61 -4.09
CA GLY A 67 -6.64 -3.09 -4.90
C GLY A 67 -6.63 -1.57 -5.03
N TRP A 68 -7.75 -1.00 -5.47
CA TRP A 68 -7.89 0.43 -5.68
C TRP A 68 -8.24 1.19 -4.40
N ASN A 69 -7.60 2.33 -4.19
CA ASN A 69 -8.01 3.34 -3.21
C ASN A 69 -9.02 4.30 -3.84
N ILE A 70 -10.08 4.60 -3.14
CA ILE A 70 -10.96 5.73 -3.45
C ILE A 70 -10.40 6.92 -2.68
N TYR A 71 -9.68 7.81 -3.38
CA TYR A 71 -8.95 8.92 -2.78
C TYR A 71 -9.81 10.18 -2.72
N THR A 72 -9.95 10.75 -1.55
CA THR A 72 -10.72 11.97 -1.29
C THR A 72 -10.11 12.81 -0.16
N GLY A 73 -10.72 13.92 0.17
CA GLY A 73 -10.31 14.81 1.26
C GLY A 73 -11.49 15.35 2.06
N ILE A 74 -11.18 16.08 3.13
CA ILE A 74 -12.17 16.69 4.04
C ILE A 74 -12.15 18.21 4.04
N GLY A 75 -11.18 18.83 3.34
CA GLY A 75 -11.03 20.29 3.28
C GLY A 75 -12.22 21.02 2.65
N SER A 76 -12.22 22.34 2.75
CA SER A 76 -13.25 23.18 2.16
C SER A 76 -13.36 22.99 0.64
N GLY A 77 -14.58 23.06 0.11
CA GLY A 77 -14.86 22.87 -1.32
C GLY A 77 -15.02 21.41 -1.76
N MET A 78 -14.86 20.43 -0.87
CA MET A 78 -15.23 19.05 -1.14
C MET A 78 -16.75 18.88 -1.10
N MET A 79 -17.27 17.98 -1.97
CA MET A 79 -18.72 17.83 -2.13
C MET A 79 -19.34 17.01 -1.00
N ASP A 80 -20.50 17.44 -0.49
CA ASP A 80 -21.23 16.75 0.58
C ASP A 80 -21.96 15.49 0.08
N ASN A 81 -22.17 15.36 -1.25
CA ASN A 81 -22.82 14.23 -1.89
C ASN A 81 -21.82 13.25 -2.56
N PHE A 82 -20.64 13.10 -1.97
CA PHE A 82 -19.57 12.26 -2.50
C PHE A 82 -20.04 10.82 -2.84
N TRP A 83 -20.72 10.16 -1.90
CA TRP A 83 -21.16 8.79 -2.12
C TRP A 83 -22.29 8.66 -3.13
N ASP A 84 -23.18 9.65 -3.22
CA ASP A 84 -24.27 9.65 -4.23
C ASP A 84 -23.68 9.67 -5.64
N ILE A 85 -22.60 10.44 -5.84
CA ILE A 85 -21.87 10.49 -7.11
C ILE A 85 -21.15 9.16 -7.38
N TYR A 86 -20.46 8.60 -6.39
CA TYR A 86 -19.66 7.39 -6.54
C TYR A 86 -20.50 6.10 -6.61
N ASP A 87 -21.75 6.13 -6.15
CA ASP A 87 -22.70 5.02 -6.33
C ASP A 87 -23.38 5.00 -7.71
N ASN A 88 -23.33 6.13 -8.44
CA ASN A 88 -23.92 6.28 -9.76
C ASN A 88 -22.94 6.97 -10.74
N PHE A 89 -21.70 6.48 -10.75
CA PHE A 89 -20.63 7.10 -11.50
C PHE A 89 -20.73 6.75 -13.00
N GLU A 90 -20.72 7.75 -13.87
CA GLU A 90 -20.75 7.56 -15.32
C GLU A 90 -19.43 6.95 -15.81
N SER A 91 -19.55 5.85 -16.58
CA SER A 91 -18.40 5.17 -17.17
C SER A 91 -18.64 4.82 -18.63
N SER A 92 -17.60 4.38 -19.34
CA SER A 92 -17.70 3.91 -20.72
C SER A 92 -18.56 2.66 -20.92
N VAL A 93 -18.90 1.96 -19.83
CA VAL A 93 -19.75 0.77 -19.83
C VAL A 93 -21.14 1.02 -19.22
N GLY A 94 -21.48 2.28 -18.96
CA GLY A 94 -22.69 2.71 -18.26
C GLY A 94 -22.42 3.08 -16.80
N PRO A 95 -23.46 3.41 -16.03
CA PRO A 95 -23.31 3.75 -14.62
C PRO A 95 -22.70 2.60 -13.82
N VAL A 96 -21.71 2.92 -12.98
CA VAL A 96 -21.03 1.97 -12.09
C VAL A 96 -21.04 2.49 -10.66
N LYS A 97 -20.89 1.57 -9.72
CA LYS A 97 -20.63 1.88 -8.33
C LYS A 97 -19.11 1.77 -8.09
N VAL A 98 -18.43 2.91 -7.90
CA VAL A 98 -16.96 2.95 -7.79
C VAL A 98 -16.46 2.08 -6.64
N SER A 99 -17.21 1.96 -5.54
CA SER A 99 -16.87 1.08 -4.42
C SER A 99 -16.86 -0.42 -4.74
N ASP A 100 -17.43 -0.84 -5.88
CA ASP A 100 -17.35 -2.24 -6.33
C ASP A 100 -15.97 -2.57 -6.92
N TYR A 101 -15.16 -1.57 -7.20
CA TYR A 101 -13.79 -1.69 -7.69
C TYR A 101 -12.75 -1.35 -6.62
N GLY A 102 -13.13 -0.61 -5.56
CA GLY A 102 -12.26 -0.14 -4.51
C GLY A 102 -12.25 -1.00 -3.26
N THR A 103 -11.13 -1.03 -2.54
CA THR A 103 -10.98 -1.74 -1.26
C THR A 103 -10.83 -0.78 -0.08
N THR A 104 -10.47 0.47 -0.34
CA THR A 104 -10.10 1.44 0.69
C THR A 104 -10.59 2.84 0.31
N CYS A 105 -11.17 3.55 1.28
CA CYS A 105 -11.41 4.99 1.21
C CYS A 105 -10.21 5.72 1.83
N TYR A 106 -9.41 6.39 0.98
CA TYR A 106 -8.22 7.12 1.40
C TYR A 106 -8.56 8.59 1.60
N ILE A 107 -8.41 9.07 2.84
CA ILE A 107 -8.75 10.42 3.27
C ILE A 107 -7.48 11.21 3.56
N ARG A 108 -7.23 12.26 2.76
CA ARG A 108 -6.13 13.20 2.95
C ARG A 108 -6.68 14.56 3.38
N GLY A 109 -6.12 15.16 4.41
CA GLY A 109 -6.57 16.45 4.90
C GLY A 109 -5.51 17.21 5.66
N ALA A 110 -5.77 18.50 5.90
CA ALA A 110 -4.92 19.32 6.75
C ALA A 110 -5.01 18.85 8.21
N TRP A 111 -3.90 18.91 8.93
CA TRP A 111 -3.93 18.64 10.38
C TRP A 111 -4.94 19.55 11.09
N SER A 112 -5.03 20.83 10.70
CA SER A 112 -6.01 21.77 11.25
C SER A 112 -7.47 21.36 11.00
N ASP A 113 -7.76 20.64 9.92
CA ASP A 113 -9.10 20.11 9.65
C ASP A 113 -9.43 18.95 10.58
N PHE A 114 -8.45 18.08 10.88
CA PHE A 114 -8.61 16.94 11.79
C PHE A 114 -8.63 17.36 13.27
N ASN A 115 -7.93 18.45 13.61
CA ASN A 115 -7.71 18.91 14.97
C ASN A 115 -7.79 20.45 15.02
N PRO A 116 -9.00 21.03 14.98
CA PRO A 116 -9.18 22.48 14.88
C PRO A 116 -8.71 23.25 16.11
N GLU A 117 -8.82 22.66 17.30
CA GLU A 117 -8.39 23.24 18.58
C GLU A 117 -7.64 22.18 19.39
N GLU A 118 -6.83 22.60 20.37
CA GLU A 118 -6.08 21.67 21.19
C GLU A 118 -7.00 20.70 21.95
N GLY A 119 -6.83 19.39 21.70
CA GLY A 119 -7.65 18.33 22.30
C GLY A 119 -9.06 18.18 21.69
N VAL A 120 -9.39 18.93 20.64
CA VAL A 120 -10.64 18.80 19.90
C VAL A 120 -10.37 18.13 18.56
N TYR A 121 -11.05 17.00 18.31
CA TYR A 121 -10.83 16.19 17.12
C TYR A 121 -12.14 15.92 16.38
N ILE A 122 -12.11 15.95 15.05
CA ILE A 122 -13.33 15.82 14.22
C ILE A 122 -14.04 14.46 14.35
N TRP A 123 -13.41 13.46 14.93
CA TRP A 123 -14.01 12.15 15.21
C TRP A 123 -14.66 12.05 16.59
N GLN A 124 -14.62 13.13 17.39
CA GLN A 124 -15.30 13.20 18.67
C GLN A 124 -16.77 13.57 18.49
N ASP A 125 -17.61 13.10 19.40
CA ASP A 125 -19.01 13.46 19.44
C ASP A 125 -19.16 14.96 19.78
N GLY A 126 -20.12 15.61 19.16
CA GLY A 126 -20.42 17.03 19.39
C GLY A 126 -19.54 18.02 18.62
N VAL A 127 -18.47 17.58 17.95
CA VAL A 127 -17.71 18.44 17.05
C VAL A 127 -18.46 18.60 15.72
N ASP A 128 -18.91 19.82 15.41
CA ASP A 128 -19.74 20.11 14.23
C ASP A 128 -19.12 21.18 13.33
N THR A 129 -17.89 20.95 12.88
CA THR A 129 -17.26 21.72 11.81
C THR A 129 -17.58 21.12 10.44
N GLU A 130 -17.39 21.91 9.37
CA GLU A 130 -17.57 21.41 7.99
C GLU A 130 -16.66 20.17 7.72
N PRO A 131 -15.35 20.17 8.05
CA PRO A 131 -14.52 18.98 7.95
C PRO A 131 -15.03 17.79 8.78
N ALA A 132 -15.57 18.03 9.98
CA ALA A 132 -16.13 16.97 10.83
C ALA A 132 -17.36 16.31 10.21
N ARG A 133 -18.27 17.08 9.62
CA ARG A 133 -19.45 16.53 8.91
C ARG A 133 -19.03 15.69 7.72
N ARG A 134 -18.09 16.19 6.89
CA ARG A 134 -17.55 15.44 5.75
C ARG A 134 -16.83 14.18 6.20
N PHE A 135 -16.00 14.27 7.22
CA PHE A 135 -15.30 13.11 7.77
C PHE A 135 -16.28 12.01 8.19
N ARG A 136 -17.34 12.38 8.94
CA ARG A 136 -18.38 11.41 9.32
C ARG A 136 -19.10 10.82 8.12
N MET A 137 -19.45 11.62 7.12
CA MET A 137 -20.07 11.14 5.87
C MET A 137 -19.15 10.15 5.14
N LEU A 138 -17.86 10.45 5.02
CA LEU A 138 -16.89 9.56 4.35
C LEU A 138 -16.69 8.25 5.13
N VAL A 139 -16.50 8.33 6.45
CA VAL A 139 -16.28 7.16 7.30
C VAL A 139 -17.51 6.24 7.34
N ASN A 140 -18.69 6.80 7.53
CA ASN A 140 -19.93 6.02 7.56
C ASN A 140 -20.22 5.39 6.20
N GLY A 141 -20.09 6.15 5.12
CA GLY A 141 -20.30 5.64 3.78
C GLY A 141 -19.26 4.60 3.34
N ALA A 142 -18.02 4.72 3.79
CA ALA A 142 -17.01 3.69 3.58
C ALA A 142 -17.40 2.38 4.30
N LYS A 143 -17.86 2.47 5.56
CA LYS A 143 -18.33 1.32 6.32
C LYS A 143 -19.52 0.62 5.66
N GLU A 144 -20.52 1.39 5.19
CA GLU A 144 -21.69 0.86 4.48
C GLU A 144 -21.31 0.11 3.18
N ARG A 145 -20.19 0.49 2.55
CA ARG A 145 -19.66 -0.10 1.31
C ARG A 145 -18.58 -1.14 1.56
N ASN A 146 -18.38 -1.52 2.83
CA ASN A 146 -17.34 -2.49 3.23
C ASN A 146 -15.92 -2.09 2.75
N LEU A 147 -15.62 -0.79 2.80
CA LEU A 147 -14.30 -0.24 2.54
C LEU A 147 -13.54 -0.04 3.83
N LYS A 148 -12.25 -0.33 3.85
CA LYS A 148 -11.36 0.13 4.92
C LYS A 148 -11.00 1.60 4.71
N LEU A 149 -10.47 2.24 5.75
CA LEU A 149 -10.00 3.61 5.70
C LEU A 149 -8.48 3.65 5.51
N ALA A 150 -7.98 4.71 4.92
CA ALA A 150 -6.57 5.06 4.98
C ALA A 150 -6.45 6.58 5.14
N PHE A 151 -5.32 7.05 5.71
CA PHE A 151 -5.20 8.45 6.10
C PHE A 151 -3.84 9.04 5.77
N THR A 152 -3.86 10.33 5.43
CA THR A 152 -2.68 11.20 5.40
C THR A 152 -3.03 12.55 6.02
N PHE A 153 -2.17 13.04 6.91
CA PHE A 153 -2.28 14.36 7.52
C PHE A 153 -1.24 15.29 6.89
N VAL A 154 -1.62 16.50 6.52
CA VAL A 154 -0.69 17.46 5.92
C VAL A 154 -0.50 18.62 6.89
N VAL A 155 0.74 18.93 7.23
CA VAL A 155 1.08 20.00 8.17
C VAL A 155 1.58 21.27 7.49
N ASP A 156 2.19 21.16 6.32
CA ASP A 156 2.76 22.30 5.59
C ASP A 156 1.68 23.04 4.80
N SER A 157 1.60 24.34 5.03
CA SER A 157 0.57 25.21 4.46
C SER A 157 0.99 25.88 3.13
N ARG A 158 2.21 25.67 2.65
CA ARG A 158 2.64 26.27 1.37
C ARG A 158 1.71 25.88 0.22
N ASP A 159 1.46 26.79 -0.69
CA ASP A 159 0.51 26.67 -1.81
C ASP A 159 -0.97 26.58 -1.38
N LYS A 160 -1.28 26.80 -0.12
CA LYS A 160 -2.64 26.68 0.41
C LYS A 160 -3.25 28.05 0.69
N HIS A 161 -4.56 28.07 0.93
CA HIS A 161 -5.30 29.30 1.20
C HIS A 161 -5.64 29.46 2.69
N TYR A 162 -5.20 28.55 3.55
CA TYR A 162 -5.34 28.59 5.00
C TYR A 162 -4.22 27.75 5.65
N ASN A 163 -4.04 27.91 6.96
CA ASN A 163 -3.03 27.18 7.71
C ASN A 163 -3.41 25.71 7.85
N PHE A 164 -2.57 24.81 7.37
CA PHE A 164 -2.74 23.37 7.51
C PHE A 164 -2.34 22.84 8.87
N THR A 165 -1.48 23.58 9.59
CA THR A 165 -1.21 23.33 11.02
C THR A 165 -2.16 24.15 11.86
N PRO A 166 -2.77 23.59 12.92
CA PRO A 166 -3.68 24.31 13.80
C PRO A 166 -3.05 25.54 14.44
N ASN A 167 -3.82 26.63 14.59
CA ASN A 167 -3.31 27.90 15.12
C ASN A 167 -2.78 27.80 16.55
N TYR A 168 -3.34 26.93 17.39
CA TYR A 168 -2.87 26.74 18.76
C TYR A 168 -1.39 26.29 18.84
N VAL A 169 -0.87 25.65 17.80
CA VAL A 169 0.55 25.25 17.71
C VAL A 169 1.43 26.50 17.59
N LYS A 170 1.05 27.45 16.76
CA LYS A 170 1.73 28.76 16.62
C LYS A 170 1.61 29.57 17.90
N GLU A 171 0.42 29.61 18.50
CA GLU A 171 0.11 30.32 19.74
C GLU A 171 0.88 29.78 20.94
N ALA A 172 1.21 28.48 20.95
CA ALA A 172 2.09 27.85 21.93
C ALA A 172 3.56 28.28 21.80
N GLY A 173 3.91 29.09 20.79
CA GLY A 173 5.27 29.61 20.58
C GLY A 173 6.13 28.79 19.63
N CYS A 174 5.55 27.85 18.89
CA CYS A 174 6.24 27.08 17.86
C CYS A 174 6.87 27.98 16.80
N LYS A 175 8.11 27.74 16.46
CA LYS A 175 8.81 28.43 15.36
C LYS A 175 8.29 27.92 14.01
N GLY A 176 8.14 28.84 13.09
CA GLY A 176 7.64 28.54 11.76
C GLY A 176 7.97 29.65 10.78
N TYR A 177 7.53 29.47 9.56
CA TYR A 177 7.75 30.42 8.47
C TYR A 177 6.44 30.74 7.75
N VAL A 178 6.43 31.92 7.12
CA VAL A 178 5.27 32.41 6.35
C VAL A 178 5.59 32.31 4.87
N THR A 179 4.62 31.81 4.10
CA THR A 179 4.65 31.85 2.63
C THR A 179 3.41 32.58 2.11
N THR A 180 3.51 33.08 0.87
CA THR A 180 2.41 33.81 0.25
C THR A 180 1.91 33.06 -0.98
N THR A 181 0.60 32.78 -1.03
CA THR A 181 -0.07 32.18 -2.20
C THR A 181 -1.12 33.18 -2.70
N GLY A 182 -0.86 33.82 -3.83
CA GLY A 182 -1.67 34.94 -4.31
C GLY A 182 -1.62 36.11 -3.32
N SER A 183 -2.77 36.47 -2.73
CA SER A 183 -2.89 37.49 -1.67
C SER A 183 -2.92 36.91 -0.26
N VAL A 184 -2.89 35.60 -0.10
CA VAL A 184 -3.05 34.94 1.20
C VAL A 184 -1.67 34.60 1.79
N GLN A 185 -1.46 34.97 3.04
CA GLN A 185 -0.31 34.53 3.83
C GLN A 185 -0.69 33.32 4.66
N VAL A 186 0.14 32.27 4.58
CA VAL A 186 -0.04 31.05 5.35
C VAL A 186 1.22 30.74 6.15
N TRP A 187 1.03 30.12 7.31
CA TRP A 187 2.10 29.77 8.23
C TRP A 187 2.31 28.25 8.25
N SER A 188 3.56 27.83 8.30
CA SER A 188 3.96 26.41 8.46
C SER A 188 5.00 26.29 9.57
N PRO A 189 4.96 25.23 10.39
CA PRO A 189 5.97 24.99 11.42
C PRO A 189 7.27 24.49 10.83
N TYR A 190 8.37 24.69 11.56
CA TYR A 190 9.59 23.95 11.32
C TYR A 190 9.49 22.56 11.98
N PRO A 191 9.79 21.48 11.24
CA PRO A 191 9.64 20.11 11.76
C PRO A 191 10.65 19.75 12.87
N ASP A 192 11.72 20.50 13.03
CA ASP A 192 12.72 20.41 14.09
C ASP A 192 12.39 21.28 15.31
N ASP A 193 11.25 21.97 15.34
CA ASP A 193 10.81 22.72 16.50
C ASP A 193 10.20 21.77 17.55
N PRO A 194 10.66 21.84 18.84
CA PRO A 194 10.21 20.90 19.86
C PRO A 194 8.71 21.05 20.21
N ILE A 195 8.12 22.25 20.09
CA ILE A 195 6.70 22.47 20.34
C ILE A 195 5.88 21.81 19.23
N PHE A 196 6.32 21.95 17.96
CA PHE A 196 5.69 21.23 16.86
C PHE A 196 5.72 19.73 17.11
N GLN A 197 6.89 19.19 17.46
CA GLN A 197 7.09 17.75 17.69
C GLN A 197 6.19 17.23 18.82
N GLU A 198 6.08 17.97 19.91
CA GLU A 198 5.20 17.62 21.03
C GLU A 198 3.72 17.58 20.62
N LYS A 199 3.23 18.66 19.99
CA LYS A 199 1.82 18.79 19.62
C LYS A 199 1.42 17.80 18.53
N TYR A 200 2.28 17.60 17.53
CA TYR A 200 2.04 16.62 16.48
C TYR A 200 2.06 15.18 16.99
N ALA A 201 3.00 14.86 17.88
CA ALA A 201 3.03 13.55 18.53
C ALA A 201 1.76 13.28 19.35
N LYS A 202 1.24 14.28 20.06
CA LYS A 202 -0.03 14.15 20.79
C LYS A 202 -1.19 13.87 19.83
N PHE A 203 -1.31 14.64 18.75
CA PHE A 203 -2.33 14.42 17.73
C PHE A 203 -2.29 13.01 17.16
N LEU A 204 -1.12 12.53 16.73
CA LEU A 204 -0.98 11.19 16.15
C LEU A 204 -1.34 10.09 17.15
N LYS A 205 -0.96 10.23 18.42
CA LYS A 205 -1.32 9.27 19.49
C LYS A 205 -2.83 9.24 19.75
N ASP A 206 -3.47 10.41 19.80
CA ASP A 206 -4.92 10.50 20.02
C ASP A 206 -5.70 9.97 18.81
N PHE A 207 -5.20 10.19 17.59
CA PHE A 207 -5.74 9.57 16.37
C PHE A 207 -5.60 8.03 16.42
N ALA A 208 -4.43 7.54 16.74
CA ALA A 208 -4.15 6.12 16.81
C ALA A 208 -4.96 5.40 17.90
N ALA A 209 -5.31 6.08 19.00
CA ALA A 209 -6.20 5.52 20.02
C ALA A 209 -7.54 5.04 19.45
N LYS A 210 -7.99 5.63 18.32
CA LYS A 210 -9.23 5.23 17.63
C LYS A 210 -8.97 4.44 16.34
N TYR A 211 -7.94 4.79 15.57
CA TYR A 211 -7.76 4.32 14.19
C TYR A 211 -6.55 3.38 14.01
N ASN A 212 -5.79 3.04 15.05
CA ASN A 212 -4.78 1.96 14.99
C ASN A 212 -5.47 0.59 15.12
N ASP A 213 -6.52 0.40 14.33
CA ASP A 213 -7.34 -0.80 14.27
C ASP A 213 -7.34 -1.35 12.83
N PRO A 214 -6.73 -2.52 12.58
CA PRO A 214 -6.63 -3.10 11.24
C PRO A 214 -7.99 -3.56 10.67
N ASP A 215 -9.06 -3.61 11.46
CA ASP A 215 -10.40 -3.90 10.96
C ASP A 215 -11.03 -2.68 10.30
N VAL A 216 -10.63 -1.50 10.72
CA VAL A 216 -11.14 -0.21 10.23
C VAL A 216 -10.15 0.44 9.28
N THR A 217 -8.86 0.46 9.62
CA THR A 217 -7.82 1.20 8.91
C THR A 217 -6.89 0.25 8.19
N ASN A 218 -6.73 0.47 6.88
CA ASN A 218 -5.85 -0.33 6.04
C ASN A 218 -4.38 0.12 6.17
N TYR A 219 -4.14 1.44 6.16
CA TYR A 219 -2.81 2.02 6.35
C TYR A 219 -2.87 3.50 6.72
N VAL A 220 -1.74 4.02 7.22
CA VAL A 220 -1.46 5.46 7.35
C VAL A 220 -0.29 5.80 6.42
N SER A 221 -0.42 6.85 5.62
CA SER A 221 0.55 7.22 4.61
C SER A 221 1.19 8.56 4.88
N GLY A 222 2.50 8.64 4.66
CA GLY A 222 3.29 9.85 4.79
C GLY A 222 3.46 10.32 6.23
N PHE A 223 4.38 11.23 6.41
CA PHE A 223 4.63 11.86 7.71
C PHE A 223 3.88 13.19 7.90
N GLY A 224 3.23 13.65 6.85
CA GLY A 224 2.60 14.98 6.81
C GLY A 224 3.58 16.13 6.60
N LEU A 225 4.88 15.88 6.66
CA LEU A 225 5.93 16.88 6.58
C LEU A 225 6.20 17.31 5.13
N GLY A 226 6.69 18.54 4.98
CA GLY A 226 7.05 19.11 3.69
C GLY A 226 5.86 19.52 2.84
N LYS A 227 6.17 20.02 1.64
CA LYS A 227 5.17 20.47 0.69
C LYS A 227 4.18 19.35 0.39
N TRP A 228 2.88 19.61 0.48
CA TRP A 228 1.77 18.66 0.30
C TRP A 228 1.76 17.47 1.27
N GLY A 229 2.67 17.43 2.26
CA GLY A 229 2.86 16.27 3.13
C GLY A 229 3.66 15.14 2.48
N GLU A 230 4.38 15.44 1.39
CA GLU A 230 5.10 14.47 0.55
C GLU A 230 6.61 14.42 0.84
N THR A 231 7.03 14.99 1.97
CA THR A 231 8.40 14.91 2.50
C THR A 231 9.51 15.51 1.59
N HIS A 232 9.17 16.55 0.82
CA HIS A 232 10.13 17.35 0.05
C HIS A 232 9.97 18.85 0.34
N SER A 233 10.90 19.66 -0.14
CA SER A 233 10.89 21.12 0.03
C SER A 233 10.79 21.56 1.50
N LEU A 234 11.37 20.81 2.45
CA LEU A 234 11.31 21.13 3.86
C LEU A 234 12.14 22.39 4.20
N ARG A 235 11.76 23.04 5.27
CA ARG A 235 12.57 24.07 5.92
C ARG A 235 12.80 23.66 7.38
N TYR A 236 13.99 23.98 7.89
CA TYR A 236 14.42 23.61 9.24
C TYR A 236 14.84 24.85 10.00
N TRP A 237 14.41 24.97 11.28
CA TRP A 237 14.84 26.07 12.13
C TRP A 237 16.36 26.08 12.31
N ALA A 238 16.94 24.93 12.56
CA ALA A 238 18.39 24.81 12.76
C ALA A 238 19.23 25.20 11.52
N VAL A 239 18.61 25.30 10.33
CA VAL A 239 19.27 25.83 9.12
C VAL A 239 19.01 27.32 8.96
N ASP A 240 17.76 27.75 9.24
CA ASP A 240 17.28 29.11 9.00
C ASP A 240 17.57 30.09 10.16
N THR A 241 17.93 29.58 11.35
CA THR A 241 18.16 30.40 12.55
C THR A 241 19.24 31.47 12.34
N PRO A 242 19.03 32.70 12.81
CA PRO A 242 20.08 33.73 12.80
C PRO A 242 21.16 33.50 13.88
N ASN A 243 20.93 32.57 14.83
CA ASN A 243 21.86 32.27 15.91
C ASN A 243 22.90 31.24 15.46
N GLU A 244 24.13 31.69 15.18
CA GLU A 244 25.23 30.82 14.72
C GLU A 244 25.53 29.64 15.65
N SER A 245 25.26 29.78 16.96
CA SER A 245 25.50 28.68 17.93
C SER A 245 24.46 27.56 17.87
N GLU A 246 23.30 27.80 17.24
CA GLU A 246 22.21 26.84 17.05
C GLU A 246 22.22 26.23 15.64
N LYS A 247 23.03 26.76 14.72
CA LYS A 247 23.07 26.30 13.33
C LYS A 247 23.55 24.87 13.20
N LYS A 248 22.83 24.13 12.36
CA LYS A 248 23.22 22.79 11.90
C LYS A 248 23.21 22.75 10.37
N THR A 249 23.90 21.78 9.82
CA THR A 249 23.75 21.46 8.41
C THR A 249 22.38 20.83 8.13
N GLU A 250 21.85 21.01 6.92
CA GLU A 250 20.60 20.35 6.51
C GLU A 250 20.67 18.84 6.72
N LYS A 251 21.83 18.22 6.47
CA LYS A 251 22.03 16.79 6.65
C LYS A 251 21.83 16.38 8.12
N GLU A 252 22.43 17.06 9.07
CA GLU A 252 22.30 16.74 10.52
C GLU A 252 20.84 16.81 10.96
N VAL A 253 20.18 17.94 10.72
CA VAL A 253 18.78 18.14 11.18
C VAL A 253 17.81 17.20 10.47
N LYS A 254 18.05 16.89 9.20
CA LYS A 254 17.26 15.94 8.42
C LYS A 254 17.28 14.54 9.05
N TYR A 255 18.45 14.05 9.48
CA TYR A 255 18.55 12.75 10.15
C TYR A 255 17.85 12.77 11.51
N GLU A 256 17.99 13.85 12.29
CA GLU A 256 17.28 13.99 13.56
C GLU A 256 15.76 13.95 13.39
N VAL A 257 15.23 14.70 12.42
CA VAL A 257 13.79 14.71 12.10
C VAL A 257 13.34 13.36 11.56
N PHE A 258 14.14 12.71 10.72
CA PHE A 258 13.83 11.38 10.21
C PHE A 258 13.71 10.35 11.34
N GLU A 259 14.70 10.28 12.25
CA GLU A 259 14.64 9.33 13.36
C GLU A 259 13.45 9.63 14.28
N TRP A 260 13.23 10.91 14.63
CA TRP A 260 12.07 11.31 15.43
C TRP A 260 10.74 10.86 14.81
N ILE A 261 10.49 11.19 13.54
CA ILE A 261 9.16 10.92 12.93
C ILE A 261 8.97 9.43 12.68
N THR A 262 10.00 8.69 12.26
CA THR A 262 9.89 7.26 12.03
C THR A 262 9.68 6.49 13.32
N ASP A 263 10.36 6.87 14.41
CA ASP A 263 10.17 6.26 15.72
C ASP A 263 8.76 6.57 16.27
N LEU A 264 8.33 7.83 16.17
CA LEU A 264 6.97 8.23 16.57
C LEU A 264 5.90 7.43 15.84
N MET A 265 5.99 7.32 14.52
CA MET A 265 5.03 6.58 13.70
C MET A 265 5.03 5.09 14.06
N SER A 266 6.19 4.45 14.18
CA SER A 266 6.32 3.03 14.51
C SER A 266 5.78 2.69 15.90
N GLN A 267 6.01 3.57 16.88
CA GLN A 267 5.51 3.39 18.26
C GLN A 267 4.01 3.67 18.37
N THR A 268 3.47 4.50 17.48
CA THR A 268 2.07 4.93 17.50
C THR A 268 1.16 3.96 16.72
N PHE A 269 1.58 3.55 15.52
CA PHE A 269 0.79 2.66 14.66
C PHE A 269 1.36 1.24 14.68
N THR A 270 1.11 0.54 15.78
CA THR A 270 1.66 -0.81 16.03
C THR A 270 0.88 -1.94 15.35
N LYS A 271 -0.34 -1.66 14.87
CA LYS A 271 -1.24 -2.66 14.24
C LYS A 271 -1.57 -2.33 12.79
N VAL A 272 -1.48 -1.06 12.42
CA VAL A 272 -1.82 -0.54 11.09
C VAL A 272 -0.52 -0.25 10.34
N PRO A 273 -0.33 -0.78 9.12
CA PRO A 273 0.82 -0.49 8.29
C PRO A 273 1.01 1.01 8.00
N ILE A 274 2.26 1.43 7.94
CA ILE A 274 2.66 2.81 7.69
C ILE A 274 3.52 2.90 6.43
N PHE A 275 3.34 3.99 5.69
CA PHE A 275 4.05 4.23 4.43
C PHE A 275 4.80 5.55 4.49
N ILE A 276 5.94 5.60 3.81
CA ILE A 276 6.71 6.82 3.57
C ILE A 276 6.74 7.11 2.08
N ASN A 277 6.64 8.39 1.72
CA ASN A 277 6.93 8.81 0.36
C ASN A 277 8.41 8.56 0.03
N TYR A 278 8.70 7.92 -1.10
CA TYR A 278 10.06 7.75 -1.57
C TYR A 278 10.30 8.59 -2.81
N HIS A 279 11.34 9.39 -2.79
CA HIS A 279 11.79 10.18 -3.92
C HIS A 279 13.21 10.70 -3.66
N ARG A 280 13.83 11.20 -4.70
CA ARG A 280 15.23 11.66 -4.70
C ARG A 280 15.56 12.81 -3.73
N CYS A 281 14.57 13.56 -3.28
CA CYS A 281 14.71 14.71 -2.39
C CYS A 281 14.06 14.49 -1.02
N LEU A 282 14.04 13.24 -0.52
CA LEU A 282 13.40 12.88 0.74
C LEU A 282 13.90 13.74 1.89
N LEU A 283 12.98 14.40 2.59
CA LEU A 283 13.22 15.30 3.72
C LEU A 283 14.23 16.43 3.42
N SER A 284 14.45 16.78 2.15
CA SER A 284 15.35 17.85 1.75
C SER A 284 14.61 19.17 1.54
N SER A 285 15.36 20.29 1.61
CA SER A 285 14.88 21.60 1.18
C SER A 285 14.67 21.72 -0.33
N LYS A 286 15.17 20.76 -1.12
CA LYS A 286 15.01 20.72 -2.56
C LYS A 286 13.57 20.42 -2.98
N GLU A 287 13.18 20.96 -4.13
CA GLU A 287 11.90 20.63 -4.77
C GLU A 287 11.89 19.18 -5.28
N PHE A 288 10.70 18.65 -5.49
CA PHE A 288 10.42 17.27 -5.84
C PHE A 288 11.12 16.82 -7.16
N ASP A 289 11.31 17.71 -8.09
CA ASP A 289 12.00 17.49 -9.37
C ASP A 289 13.51 17.73 -9.32
N GLY A 290 14.04 18.14 -8.17
CA GLY A 290 15.46 18.45 -7.96
C GLY A 290 16.39 17.25 -8.21
N ALA A 291 17.69 17.50 -8.22
CA ALA A 291 18.69 16.44 -8.27
C ALA A 291 18.60 15.56 -7.01
N PRO A 292 18.90 14.25 -7.11
CA PRO A 292 18.96 13.38 -5.94
C PRO A 292 19.88 13.93 -4.85
N THR A 293 19.49 13.76 -3.59
CA THR A 293 20.39 13.99 -2.46
C THR A 293 21.12 12.69 -2.11
N ASP A 294 22.36 12.78 -1.67
CA ASP A 294 23.21 11.61 -1.42
C ASP A 294 22.67 10.66 -0.37
N ASP A 295 21.83 11.18 0.54
CA ASP A 295 21.28 10.48 1.70
C ASP A 295 19.84 9.95 1.53
N SER A 296 19.12 10.34 0.46
CA SER A 296 17.73 9.89 0.27
C SER A 296 17.61 8.36 0.18
N ALA A 297 18.53 7.70 -0.52
CA ALA A 297 18.52 6.23 -0.61
C ALA A 297 18.79 5.56 0.74
N GLU A 298 19.70 6.11 1.56
CA GLU A 298 19.99 5.60 2.91
C GLU A 298 18.78 5.74 3.85
N LEU A 299 18.11 6.91 3.81
CA LEU A 299 16.92 7.13 4.64
C LEU A 299 15.76 6.20 4.26
N ILE A 300 15.58 5.93 2.96
CA ILE A 300 14.58 4.96 2.49
C ILE A 300 14.96 3.55 2.98
N GLU A 301 16.23 3.15 2.88
CA GLU A 301 16.68 1.86 3.39
C GLU A 301 16.40 1.71 4.90
N ARG A 302 16.67 2.76 5.69
CA ARG A 302 16.37 2.78 7.13
C ARG A 302 14.87 2.64 7.39
N ALA A 303 14.01 3.33 6.62
CA ALA A 303 12.57 3.23 6.75
C ALA A 303 12.06 1.81 6.43
N VAL A 304 12.54 1.20 5.35
CA VAL A 304 12.18 -0.19 4.99
C VAL A 304 12.62 -1.17 6.08
N LYS A 305 13.82 -1.01 6.64
CA LYS A 305 14.31 -1.82 7.77
C LYS A 305 13.47 -1.65 9.05
N LYS A 306 12.87 -0.47 9.25
CA LYS A 306 11.90 -0.21 10.34
C LYS A 306 10.50 -0.78 10.01
N GLY A 307 10.27 -1.33 8.82
CA GLY A 307 9.01 -1.96 8.41
C GLY A 307 8.01 -1.01 7.75
N PHE A 308 8.47 0.10 7.19
CA PHE A 308 7.63 0.99 6.39
C PHE A 308 7.40 0.43 4.99
N GLY A 309 6.18 0.59 4.47
CA GLY A 309 5.90 0.50 3.04
C GLY A 309 6.32 1.79 2.32
N LEU A 310 6.39 1.74 1.01
CA LEU A 310 6.80 2.85 0.17
C LEU A 310 5.63 3.37 -0.67
N ARG A 311 5.52 4.70 -0.78
CA ARG A 311 4.53 5.41 -1.59
C ARG A 311 5.24 6.41 -2.50
N HIS A 312 4.72 6.59 -3.70
CA HIS A 312 5.13 7.68 -4.58
C HIS A 312 3.90 8.36 -5.21
N ASP A 313 3.92 9.68 -5.27
CA ASP A 313 2.76 10.49 -5.64
C ASP A 313 2.87 11.10 -7.05
N ALA A 314 3.69 10.49 -7.92
CA ALA A 314 3.94 11.03 -9.26
C ALA A 314 4.09 9.95 -10.35
N PHE A 315 3.44 8.82 -10.21
CA PHE A 315 3.42 7.82 -11.28
C PHE A 315 2.84 8.44 -12.58
N GLY A 316 3.44 8.12 -13.72
CA GLY A 316 3.07 8.67 -15.01
C GLY A 316 3.69 10.03 -15.34
N MET A 317 4.28 10.74 -14.37
CA MET A 317 4.95 12.03 -14.59
C MET A 317 6.45 11.83 -14.79
N LYS A 318 6.95 11.88 -16.02
CA LYS A 318 8.37 11.61 -16.35
C LYS A 318 9.35 12.58 -15.71
N GLN A 319 8.91 13.79 -15.35
CA GLN A 319 9.76 14.76 -14.66
C GLN A 319 9.98 14.42 -13.19
N TYR A 320 9.06 13.68 -12.55
CA TYR A 320 9.11 13.35 -11.12
C TYR A 320 9.38 11.88 -10.86
N TYR A 321 8.91 10.98 -11.72
CA TYR A 321 9.18 9.55 -11.64
C TYR A 321 10.19 9.14 -12.71
N LYS A 322 11.47 9.08 -12.31
CA LYS A 322 12.63 8.85 -13.19
C LYS A 322 13.34 7.53 -12.85
N ASP A 323 14.49 7.31 -13.46
CA ASP A 323 15.27 6.08 -13.28
C ASP A 323 15.72 5.88 -11.82
N TRP A 324 15.91 6.97 -11.07
CA TRP A 324 16.23 6.87 -9.65
C TRP A 324 15.08 6.23 -8.86
N GLU A 325 13.85 6.68 -9.05
CA GLU A 325 12.65 6.14 -8.39
C GLU A 325 12.37 4.71 -8.85
N ARG A 326 12.54 4.42 -10.15
CA ARG A 326 12.44 3.05 -10.68
C ARG A 326 13.49 2.13 -10.08
N GLY A 327 14.71 2.65 -9.85
CA GLY A 327 15.80 1.94 -9.17
C GLY A 327 15.44 1.57 -7.73
N ILE A 328 14.88 2.51 -6.96
CA ILE A 328 14.38 2.27 -5.60
C ILE A 328 13.27 1.20 -5.61
N ALA A 329 12.27 1.35 -6.48
CA ALA A 329 11.19 0.36 -6.59
C ALA A 329 11.71 -1.04 -6.93
N THR A 330 12.71 -1.15 -7.81
CA THR A 330 13.36 -2.43 -8.16
C THR A 330 14.13 -3.01 -6.98
N THR A 331 14.84 -2.18 -6.21
CA THR A 331 15.66 -2.59 -5.06
C THR A 331 14.80 -3.20 -3.95
N TYR A 332 13.67 -2.55 -3.64
CA TYR A 332 12.83 -2.96 -2.50
C TYR A 332 11.61 -3.80 -2.89
N ARG A 333 11.50 -4.17 -4.15
CA ARG A 333 10.46 -5.07 -4.65
C ARG A 333 10.39 -6.34 -3.81
N TYR A 334 9.19 -6.68 -3.33
CA TYR A 334 8.90 -7.81 -2.45
C TYR A 334 9.56 -7.78 -1.06
N GLN A 335 10.22 -6.68 -0.69
CA GLN A 335 10.72 -6.43 0.66
C GLN A 335 9.73 -5.60 1.48
N CYS A 336 9.08 -4.65 0.83
CA CYS A 336 7.98 -3.86 1.39
C CYS A 336 6.89 -3.63 0.33
N PRO A 337 5.64 -3.38 0.74
CA PRO A 337 4.56 -3.05 -0.19
C PRO A 337 4.75 -1.64 -0.78
N PHE A 338 4.31 -1.47 -2.02
CA PHE A 338 4.28 -0.19 -2.72
C PHE A 338 2.85 0.28 -2.94
N ILE A 339 2.62 1.58 -2.75
CA ILE A 339 1.37 2.27 -3.07
C ILE A 339 1.69 3.37 -4.08
N MET A 340 0.84 3.51 -5.08
CA MET A 340 0.94 4.55 -6.09
C MET A 340 -0.14 5.60 -5.89
N GLU A 341 0.23 6.87 -6.11
CA GLU A 341 -0.68 7.95 -6.48
C GLU A 341 -0.37 8.40 -7.90
N GLY A 342 -1.41 8.54 -8.76
CA GLY A 342 -1.28 9.08 -10.10
C GLY A 342 -0.83 10.54 -10.05
N GLY A 343 0.19 10.92 -10.83
CA GLY A 343 0.75 12.27 -10.80
C GLY A 343 -0.05 13.29 -11.60
N TRP A 344 -0.72 12.86 -12.67
CA TRP A 344 -1.43 13.76 -13.57
C TRP A 344 -2.88 14.00 -13.14
N VAL A 345 -3.11 15.15 -12.49
CA VAL A 345 -4.45 15.62 -12.13
C VAL A 345 -5.05 16.38 -13.32
N GLU A 346 -6.06 15.79 -13.96
CA GLU A 346 -6.66 16.28 -15.21
C GLU A 346 -7.11 17.75 -15.10
N SER A 347 -7.77 18.10 -14.01
CA SER A 347 -8.29 19.45 -13.80
C SER A 347 -7.25 20.53 -13.52
N SER A 348 -6.07 20.17 -12.99
CA SER A 348 -5.03 21.12 -12.62
C SER A 348 -3.84 21.18 -13.57
N HIS A 349 -3.58 20.12 -14.33
CA HIS A 349 -2.42 20.05 -15.23
C HIS A 349 -2.77 20.30 -16.70
N GLY A 350 -4.04 20.23 -17.10
CA GLY A 350 -4.51 20.63 -18.43
C GLY A 350 -3.68 20.01 -19.57
N GLY A 351 -3.07 20.89 -20.39
CA GLY A 351 -2.27 20.49 -21.54
C GLY A 351 -0.82 20.09 -21.22
N SER A 352 -0.39 20.15 -19.97
CA SER A 352 1.00 19.89 -19.55
C SER A 352 1.46 18.45 -19.81
N ILE A 353 0.51 17.50 -19.95
CA ILE A 353 0.77 16.09 -20.29
C ILE A 353 1.59 15.93 -21.57
N LYS A 354 1.51 16.88 -22.52
CA LYS A 354 2.29 16.87 -23.75
C LYS A 354 3.80 16.97 -23.50
N GLY A 355 4.20 17.63 -22.40
CA GLY A 355 5.61 17.71 -22.00
C GLY A 355 6.22 16.34 -21.68
N ASP A 356 5.39 15.40 -21.21
CA ASP A 356 5.77 14.01 -20.98
C ASP A 356 5.51 13.09 -22.18
N GLY A 357 5.06 13.66 -23.31
CA GLY A 357 4.84 12.92 -24.56
C GLY A 357 3.49 12.20 -24.63
N TYR A 358 2.52 12.53 -23.77
CA TYR A 358 1.17 11.99 -23.84
C TYR A 358 0.27 12.84 -24.74
N ALA A 359 -0.47 12.21 -25.64
CA ALA A 359 -1.43 12.89 -26.50
C ALA A 359 -2.78 13.16 -25.81
N ASN A 360 -3.14 12.33 -24.85
CA ASN A 360 -4.43 12.37 -24.15
C ASN A 360 -4.37 11.61 -22.80
N TYR A 361 -5.44 11.71 -21.99
CA TYR A 361 -5.50 11.08 -20.68
C TYR A 361 -5.61 9.55 -20.71
N LYS A 362 -6.03 8.93 -21.80
CA LYS A 362 -5.94 7.47 -21.97
C LYS A 362 -4.48 7.00 -21.95
N GLU A 363 -3.61 7.72 -22.64
CA GLU A 363 -2.18 7.43 -22.63
C GLU A 363 -1.55 7.71 -21.26
N VAL A 364 -1.99 8.76 -20.56
CA VAL A 364 -1.58 9.04 -19.17
C VAL A 364 -1.93 7.85 -18.27
N ARG A 365 -3.20 7.41 -18.27
CA ARG A 365 -3.62 6.27 -17.43
C ARG A 365 -2.86 4.99 -17.78
N LYS A 366 -2.56 4.78 -19.07
CA LYS A 366 -1.69 3.67 -19.49
C LYS A 366 -0.27 3.80 -18.96
N GLY A 367 0.30 4.99 -18.98
CA GLY A 367 1.64 5.27 -18.44
C GLY A 367 1.71 5.03 -16.92
N GLU A 368 0.72 5.52 -16.18
CA GLU A 368 0.59 5.28 -14.74
C GLU A 368 0.46 3.78 -14.42
N PHE A 369 -0.37 3.07 -15.18
CA PHE A 369 -0.55 1.62 -15.04
C PHE A 369 0.74 0.84 -15.30
N ASP A 370 1.46 1.19 -16.36
CA ASP A 370 2.71 0.52 -16.73
C ASP A 370 3.81 0.75 -15.69
N GLU A 371 3.92 1.96 -15.14
CA GLU A 371 4.84 2.27 -14.06
C GLU A 371 4.45 1.56 -12.76
N ALA A 372 3.15 1.51 -12.43
CA ALA A 372 2.62 0.75 -11.29
C ALA A 372 2.96 -0.74 -11.39
N LYS A 373 2.80 -1.32 -12.59
CA LYS A 373 3.19 -2.70 -12.87
C LYS A 373 4.71 -2.89 -12.75
N GLY A 374 5.50 -1.96 -13.27
CA GLY A 374 6.96 -1.98 -13.15
C GLY A 374 7.46 -1.91 -11.71
N ALA A 375 6.79 -1.14 -10.86
CA ALA A 375 7.07 -1.03 -9.42
C ALA A 375 6.43 -2.15 -8.58
N ASN A 376 5.64 -3.05 -9.18
CA ASN A 376 4.91 -4.12 -8.48
C ASN A 376 3.99 -3.60 -7.36
N VAL A 377 3.30 -2.49 -7.60
CA VAL A 377 2.47 -1.85 -6.57
C VAL A 377 1.34 -2.76 -6.08
N ASN A 378 1.05 -2.67 -4.81
CA ASN A 378 -0.07 -3.36 -4.19
C ASN A 378 -1.38 -2.59 -4.36
N MET A 379 -1.34 -1.27 -4.42
CA MET A 379 -2.52 -0.42 -4.50
C MET A 379 -2.31 0.74 -5.46
N MET A 380 -3.35 1.03 -6.25
CA MET A 380 -3.50 2.22 -7.09
C MET A 380 -4.65 3.08 -6.58
N ASP A 381 -4.88 4.26 -7.13
CA ASP A 381 -5.94 5.14 -6.67
C ASP A 381 -6.88 5.69 -7.76
N PHE A 382 -8.12 5.95 -7.34
CA PHE A 382 -9.10 6.77 -8.02
C PHE A 382 -9.18 8.11 -7.29
N ARG A 383 -8.47 9.13 -7.76
CA ARG A 383 -8.50 10.43 -7.11
C ARG A 383 -9.80 11.15 -7.41
N PHE A 384 -10.47 11.59 -6.35
CA PHE A 384 -11.63 12.46 -6.44
C PHE A 384 -11.21 13.90 -6.75
N ASN A 385 -11.98 14.55 -7.59
CA ASN A 385 -11.89 15.98 -7.85
C ASN A 385 -13.23 16.64 -7.58
N ASN A 386 -13.24 17.93 -7.23
CA ASN A 386 -14.45 18.72 -7.02
C ASN A 386 -15.34 18.82 -8.27
N ASN A 387 -14.77 18.55 -9.45
CA ASN A 387 -15.52 18.30 -10.67
C ASN A 387 -15.36 16.82 -11.06
N PRO A 388 -16.28 15.94 -10.67
CA PRO A 388 -16.15 14.49 -10.93
C PRO A 388 -16.07 14.15 -12.42
N GLN A 389 -16.56 15.01 -13.32
CA GLN A 389 -16.51 14.81 -14.77
C GLN A 389 -15.16 15.22 -15.38
N ALA A 390 -14.30 15.89 -14.63
CA ALA A 390 -12.96 16.31 -15.07
C ALA A 390 -11.84 15.74 -14.19
N GLY A 391 -12.14 14.81 -13.31
CA GLY A 391 -11.20 14.23 -12.37
C GLY A 391 -10.54 12.96 -12.88
N GLU A 392 -9.55 12.49 -12.14
CA GLU A 392 -8.80 11.26 -12.45
C GLU A 392 -9.72 10.04 -12.45
N THR A 393 -10.64 9.93 -11.49
CA THR A 393 -11.64 8.85 -11.46
C THR A 393 -12.42 8.79 -12.77
N HIS A 394 -12.84 9.95 -13.30
CA HIS A 394 -13.54 10.01 -14.58
C HIS A 394 -12.68 9.46 -15.72
N SER A 395 -11.42 9.84 -15.83
CA SER A 395 -10.58 9.35 -16.92
C SER A 395 -10.28 7.85 -16.81
N TRP A 396 -10.13 7.29 -15.61
CA TRP A 396 -10.02 5.85 -15.40
C TRP A 396 -11.26 5.11 -15.92
N PHE A 397 -12.45 5.53 -15.50
CA PHE A 397 -13.69 4.83 -15.84
C PHE A 397 -14.18 5.10 -17.27
N ASN A 398 -13.84 6.23 -17.88
CA ASN A 398 -14.32 6.59 -19.23
C ASN A 398 -13.32 6.37 -20.35
N THR A 399 -12.01 6.44 -20.07
CA THR A 399 -10.99 6.31 -21.12
C THR A 399 -10.10 5.08 -20.98
N ALA A 400 -10.03 4.49 -19.79
CA ALA A 400 -9.11 3.40 -19.45
C ALA A 400 -9.77 2.29 -18.60
N TYR A 401 -11.09 2.09 -18.76
CA TYR A 401 -11.86 1.13 -17.98
C TYR A 401 -11.26 -0.29 -17.97
N ASN A 402 -10.77 -0.73 -19.11
CA ASN A 402 -10.09 -2.02 -19.20
C ASN A 402 -8.89 -2.14 -18.25
N LEU A 403 -8.16 -1.04 -17.98
CA LEU A 403 -7.04 -1.04 -17.02
C LEU A 403 -7.52 -1.09 -15.57
N VAL A 404 -8.73 -0.60 -15.29
CA VAL A 404 -9.37 -0.78 -13.98
C VAL A 404 -9.58 -2.26 -13.70
N GLU A 405 -10.12 -2.99 -14.68
CA GLU A 405 -10.34 -4.44 -14.59
C GLU A 405 -9.03 -5.23 -14.61
N ASP A 406 -8.06 -4.84 -15.45
CA ASP A 406 -6.75 -5.47 -15.52
C ASP A 406 -6.01 -5.36 -14.17
N PHE A 407 -6.15 -4.24 -13.45
CA PHE A 407 -5.58 -4.13 -12.10
C PHE A 407 -6.29 -5.07 -11.10
N ILE A 408 -7.60 -5.27 -11.22
CA ILE A 408 -8.31 -6.29 -10.42
C ILE A 408 -7.76 -7.68 -10.74
N ALA A 409 -7.46 -7.97 -12.01
CA ALA A 409 -7.02 -9.28 -12.45
C ALA A 409 -5.55 -9.60 -12.10
N GLU A 410 -4.66 -8.60 -12.06
CA GLU A 410 -3.22 -8.84 -11.91
C GLU A 410 -2.48 -7.82 -11.01
N GLY A 411 -3.16 -6.81 -10.46
CA GLY A 411 -2.59 -5.87 -9.50
C GLY A 411 -2.48 -6.47 -8.09
N GLY A 412 -1.58 -5.89 -7.26
CA GLY A 412 -1.37 -6.36 -5.90
C GLY A 412 -1.02 -7.84 -5.81
N TYR A 413 -1.61 -8.55 -4.86
CA TYR A 413 -1.42 -10.00 -4.69
C TYR A 413 -2.74 -10.76 -4.86
N ARG A 414 -2.70 -11.88 -5.57
CA ARG A 414 -3.86 -12.73 -5.87
C ARG A 414 -3.46 -14.19 -5.68
N LEU A 415 -3.60 -14.65 -4.45
CA LEU A 415 -3.12 -15.97 -4.03
C LEU A 415 -4.17 -17.04 -4.31
N TYR A 416 -3.73 -18.22 -4.73
CA TYR A 416 -4.60 -19.39 -4.82
C TYR A 416 -3.79 -20.69 -4.67
N PRO A 417 -4.38 -21.74 -4.09
CA PRO A 417 -3.77 -23.06 -4.05
C PRO A 417 -4.04 -23.74 -5.40
N ASP A 418 -2.99 -23.95 -6.20
CA ASP A 418 -3.18 -24.53 -7.54
C ASP A 418 -3.25 -26.06 -7.53
N LYS A 419 -2.62 -26.72 -6.54
CA LYS A 419 -2.61 -28.16 -6.41
C LYS A 419 -2.52 -28.59 -4.95
N LEU A 420 -3.35 -29.54 -4.54
CA LEU A 420 -3.36 -30.09 -3.18
C LEU A 420 -3.51 -31.61 -3.20
N SER A 421 -3.01 -32.27 -2.15
CA SER A 421 -3.18 -33.70 -1.90
C SER A 421 -3.68 -33.89 -0.47
N VAL A 422 -4.89 -34.44 -0.32
CA VAL A 422 -5.57 -34.62 0.97
C VAL A 422 -6.15 -36.02 1.09
N PRO A 423 -6.21 -36.66 2.30
CA PRO A 423 -6.70 -38.01 2.47
C PRO A 423 -8.20 -38.13 2.25
N GLU A 424 -8.66 -39.22 1.60
CA GLU A 424 -10.07 -39.55 1.45
C GLU A 424 -10.63 -40.31 2.68
N ASN A 425 -9.75 -40.94 3.46
CA ASN A 425 -10.08 -41.65 4.69
C ASN A 425 -9.02 -41.39 5.76
N ALA A 426 -9.45 -41.31 7.01
CA ALA A 426 -8.56 -41.19 8.16
C ALA A 426 -9.17 -41.81 9.41
N SER A 427 -8.38 -42.02 10.45
CA SER A 427 -8.85 -42.48 11.76
C SER A 427 -8.99 -41.32 12.72
N VAL A 428 -9.95 -41.43 13.67
CA VAL A 428 -10.07 -40.51 14.80
C VAL A 428 -8.73 -40.45 15.55
N GLY A 429 -8.20 -39.21 15.76
CA GLY A 429 -6.90 -39.01 16.38
C GLY A 429 -5.71 -39.44 15.53
N GLY A 430 -5.94 -39.93 14.31
CA GLY A 430 -4.89 -40.39 13.39
C GLY A 430 -4.05 -39.23 12.85
N LYS A 431 -2.84 -39.55 12.42
CA LYS A 431 -1.93 -38.62 11.74
C LYS A 431 -2.13 -38.75 10.22
N VAL A 432 -2.24 -37.61 9.54
CA VAL A 432 -2.36 -37.53 8.08
C VAL A 432 -1.37 -36.51 7.52
N THR A 433 -0.91 -36.74 6.29
CA THR A 433 -0.03 -35.83 5.56
C THR A 433 -0.82 -35.10 4.48
N LEU A 434 -0.73 -33.78 4.46
CA LEU A 434 -1.31 -32.90 3.47
C LEU A 434 -0.19 -32.26 2.66
N THR A 435 -0.35 -32.23 1.33
CA THR A 435 0.58 -31.51 0.45
C THR A 435 -0.19 -30.42 -0.30
N HIS A 436 0.39 -29.23 -0.40
CA HIS A 436 -0.27 -28.10 -1.05
C HIS A 436 0.74 -27.21 -1.78
N ARG A 437 0.32 -26.67 -2.93
CA ARG A 437 1.12 -25.74 -3.72
C ARG A 437 0.34 -24.45 -3.93
N TRP A 438 1.03 -23.31 -3.78
CA TRP A 438 0.46 -21.99 -3.87
C TRP A 438 1.10 -21.17 -4.98
N SER A 439 0.26 -20.40 -5.66
CA SER A 439 0.65 -19.48 -6.71
C SER A 439 0.07 -18.08 -6.46
N ASN A 440 0.76 -17.06 -6.99
CA ASN A 440 0.31 -15.69 -6.99
C ASN A 440 0.12 -15.21 -8.44
N LEU A 441 -1.09 -14.79 -8.79
CA LEU A 441 -1.41 -14.22 -10.11
C LEU A 441 -1.06 -12.73 -10.17
N GLY A 442 -1.00 -12.06 -9.02
CA GLY A 442 -0.72 -10.63 -8.91
C GLY A 442 0.75 -10.31 -9.07
N TRP A 443 1.06 -9.11 -9.53
CA TRP A 443 2.44 -8.64 -9.66
C TRP A 443 3.06 -8.16 -8.33
N GLY A 444 2.24 -7.80 -7.34
CA GLY A 444 2.66 -7.48 -5.98
C GLY A 444 2.82 -8.73 -5.11
N TYR A 445 2.90 -8.55 -3.81
CA TYR A 445 3.02 -9.64 -2.84
C TYR A 445 2.20 -9.36 -1.58
N CYS A 446 1.88 -10.39 -0.82
CA CYS A 446 1.17 -10.27 0.45
C CYS A 446 2.18 -9.94 1.57
N PRO A 447 2.19 -8.72 2.12
CA PRO A 447 3.28 -8.25 2.97
C PRO A 447 3.17 -8.73 4.42
N THR A 448 3.08 -10.05 4.64
CA THR A 448 2.99 -10.64 5.99
C THR A 448 4.25 -10.41 6.83
N ASN A 449 5.35 -10.02 6.19
CA ASN A 449 6.62 -9.65 6.82
C ASN A 449 6.60 -8.27 7.51
N LEU A 450 5.57 -7.44 7.30
CA LEU A 450 5.44 -6.17 8.01
C LEU A 450 5.34 -6.39 9.53
N PRO A 451 6.01 -5.55 10.36
CA PRO A 451 5.94 -5.68 11.82
C PRO A 451 4.51 -5.67 12.36
N GLN A 452 3.62 -4.84 11.79
CA GLN A 452 2.22 -4.73 12.17
C GLN A 452 1.41 -6.01 11.89
N TRP A 453 1.85 -6.82 10.95
CA TRP A 453 1.22 -8.10 10.63
C TRP A 453 1.93 -9.30 11.23
N ASN A 454 3.24 -9.20 11.48
CA ASN A 454 4.06 -10.20 12.17
C ASN A 454 3.72 -11.65 11.78
N GLN A 455 3.62 -11.92 10.47
CA GLN A 455 3.30 -13.25 9.93
C GLN A 455 1.97 -13.85 10.43
N LYS A 456 0.99 -13.02 10.81
CA LYS A 456 -0.30 -13.47 11.35
C LYS A 456 -1.17 -14.25 10.35
N TYR A 457 -0.97 -14.03 9.04
CA TYR A 457 -1.69 -14.75 8.00
C TYR A 457 -0.99 -16.06 7.69
N LYS A 458 -1.68 -17.16 7.97
CA LYS A 458 -1.16 -18.52 7.83
C LYS A 458 -2.07 -19.39 6.97
N VAL A 459 -1.49 -20.35 6.28
CA VAL A 459 -2.28 -21.41 5.65
C VAL A 459 -2.96 -22.24 6.73
N ALA A 460 -4.21 -22.58 6.51
CA ALA A 460 -4.91 -23.52 7.38
C ALA A 460 -5.76 -24.48 6.55
N PHE A 461 -5.85 -25.69 7.03
CA PHE A 461 -6.81 -26.69 6.56
C PHE A 461 -7.98 -26.77 7.51
N ALA A 462 -9.17 -27.02 6.99
CA ALA A 462 -10.36 -27.21 7.79
C ALA A 462 -11.08 -28.51 7.42
N LEU A 463 -11.70 -29.13 8.39
CA LEU A 463 -12.76 -30.09 8.18
C LEU A 463 -14.10 -29.34 8.30
N LEU A 464 -14.84 -29.30 7.21
CA LEU A 464 -16.15 -28.65 7.16
C LEU A 464 -17.26 -29.67 7.40
N ASP A 465 -18.26 -29.29 8.18
CA ASP A 465 -19.53 -30.01 8.24
C ASP A 465 -20.21 -29.98 6.86
N LYS A 466 -20.65 -31.12 6.37
CA LYS A 466 -21.19 -31.28 5.01
C LYS A 466 -22.52 -30.54 4.78
N ASN A 467 -23.26 -30.25 5.82
CA ASN A 467 -24.58 -29.61 5.68
C ASN A 467 -24.48 -28.08 5.84
N THR A 468 -23.63 -27.63 6.76
CA THR A 468 -23.51 -26.20 7.09
C THR A 468 -22.36 -25.52 6.39
N GLU A 469 -21.44 -26.29 5.82
CA GLU A 469 -20.15 -25.82 5.25
C GLU A 469 -19.30 -25.01 6.24
N LYS A 470 -19.55 -25.14 7.55
CA LYS A 470 -18.79 -24.45 8.59
C LYS A 470 -17.63 -25.32 9.09
N PRO A 471 -16.49 -24.71 9.46
CA PRO A 471 -15.38 -25.44 10.06
C PRO A 471 -15.78 -26.12 11.38
N VAL A 472 -15.62 -27.45 11.46
CA VAL A 472 -15.69 -28.22 12.69
C VAL A 472 -14.34 -28.22 13.40
N LYS A 473 -13.26 -28.25 12.62
CA LYS A 473 -11.88 -28.18 13.11
C LYS A 473 -11.00 -27.45 12.11
N VAL A 474 -10.09 -26.64 12.62
CA VAL A 474 -9.08 -25.92 11.83
C VAL A 474 -7.68 -26.35 12.27
N PHE A 475 -6.81 -26.59 11.31
CA PHE A 475 -5.41 -27.00 11.49
C PHE A 475 -4.52 -25.98 10.78
N VAL A 476 -3.74 -25.22 11.54
CA VAL A 476 -2.87 -24.18 11.00
C VAL A 476 -1.52 -24.79 10.60
N ASP A 477 -1.13 -24.60 9.35
CA ASP A 477 0.24 -24.84 8.89
C ASP A 477 1.06 -23.55 9.04
N ALA A 478 1.98 -23.53 9.97
CA ALA A 478 2.82 -22.38 10.24
C ALA A 478 4.05 -22.30 9.32
N SER A 479 4.33 -23.35 8.54
CA SER A 479 5.55 -23.44 7.73
C SER A 479 5.57 -22.46 6.53
N PRO A 480 4.45 -22.19 5.81
CA PRO A 480 4.47 -21.27 4.70
C PRO A 480 4.71 -19.82 5.13
N LYS A 481 5.62 -19.15 4.42
CA LYS A 481 5.79 -17.69 4.48
C LYS A 481 5.07 -17.07 3.29
N VAL A 482 3.88 -16.58 3.53
CA VAL A 482 3.00 -16.03 2.46
C VAL A 482 3.63 -14.84 1.75
N SER A 483 4.51 -14.09 2.43
CA SER A 483 5.29 -12.99 1.83
C SER A 483 6.27 -13.42 0.74
N ASP A 484 6.64 -14.69 0.68
CA ASP A 484 7.59 -15.20 -0.31
C ASP A 484 6.90 -15.55 -1.65
N TRP A 485 5.56 -15.56 -1.67
CA TRP A 485 4.78 -15.98 -2.84
C TRP A 485 4.66 -14.86 -3.86
N VAL A 486 5.51 -14.89 -4.85
CA VAL A 486 5.53 -13.91 -5.94
C VAL A 486 5.12 -14.53 -7.27
N LYS A 487 4.65 -13.72 -8.20
CA LYS A 487 4.18 -14.16 -9.53
C LYS A 487 5.24 -15.00 -10.25
N GLY A 488 4.82 -16.15 -10.77
CA GLY A 488 5.68 -17.06 -11.54
C GLY A 488 6.59 -17.96 -10.70
N LYS A 489 6.46 -17.92 -9.36
CA LYS A 489 7.22 -18.81 -8.45
C LYS A 489 6.25 -19.54 -7.52
N PRO A 490 5.70 -20.69 -7.94
CA PRO A 490 4.85 -21.49 -7.07
C PRO A 490 5.65 -22.13 -5.93
N HIS A 491 5.05 -22.23 -4.76
CA HIS A 491 5.66 -22.79 -3.55
C HIS A 491 4.90 -24.03 -3.09
N THR A 492 5.61 -25.14 -2.90
CA THR A 492 5.05 -26.42 -2.43
C THR A 492 5.44 -26.67 -0.98
N TYR A 493 4.51 -27.16 -0.20
CA TYR A 493 4.67 -27.52 1.21
C TYR A 493 4.05 -28.87 1.48
N SER A 494 4.53 -29.55 2.52
CA SER A 494 3.92 -30.75 3.07
C SER A 494 3.85 -30.60 4.59
N THR A 495 2.68 -30.88 5.16
CA THR A 495 2.47 -30.78 6.59
C THR A 495 1.78 -32.03 7.12
N ASP A 496 2.23 -32.48 8.28
CA ASP A 496 1.60 -33.57 9.03
C ASP A 496 0.68 -32.98 10.09
N ILE A 497 -0.57 -33.38 10.09
CA ILE A 497 -1.53 -32.97 11.11
C ILE A 497 -2.10 -34.19 11.85
N THR A 498 -2.44 -34.00 13.12
CA THR A 498 -3.12 -35.00 13.93
C THR A 498 -4.60 -34.62 14.09
N LEU A 499 -5.50 -35.56 13.81
CA LEU A 499 -6.95 -35.34 13.87
C LEU A 499 -7.50 -35.42 15.31
N GLU A 500 -6.78 -34.82 16.25
CA GLU A 500 -7.16 -34.79 17.65
C GLU A 500 -8.43 -33.97 17.87
N GLY A 501 -9.36 -34.50 18.62
CA GLY A 501 -10.65 -33.87 18.92
C GLY A 501 -11.64 -33.87 17.75
N VAL A 502 -11.36 -34.61 16.68
CA VAL A 502 -12.29 -34.84 15.57
C VAL A 502 -13.06 -36.13 15.85
N THR A 503 -14.38 -36.10 15.70
CA THR A 503 -15.24 -37.28 15.85
C THR A 503 -15.33 -38.08 14.55
N SER A 504 -15.73 -39.35 14.63
CA SER A 504 -16.03 -40.14 13.43
C SER A 504 -17.20 -39.50 12.65
N GLY A 505 -17.10 -39.50 11.32
CA GLY A 505 -18.11 -38.87 10.46
C GLY A 505 -17.60 -38.59 9.05
N GLN A 506 -18.47 -37.94 8.27
CA GLN A 506 -18.13 -37.46 6.93
C GLN A 506 -17.98 -35.95 6.95
N TYR A 507 -16.86 -35.47 6.38
CA TYR A 507 -16.49 -34.07 6.31
C TYR A 507 -16.06 -33.70 4.91
N THR A 508 -15.88 -32.41 4.65
CA THR A 508 -15.21 -31.91 3.45
C THR A 508 -13.91 -31.22 3.86
N TRP A 509 -12.78 -31.63 3.29
CA TRP A 509 -11.54 -30.88 3.40
C TRP A 509 -11.67 -29.52 2.74
N ALA A 510 -11.16 -28.51 3.41
CA ALA A 510 -11.03 -27.18 2.85
C ALA A 510 -9.68 -26.55 3.22
N VAL A 511 -9.27 -25.55 2.46
CA VAL A 511 -8.04 -24.78 2.72
C VAL A 511 -8.33 -23.29 2.66
N GLY A 512 -7.59 -22.51 3.44
CA GLY A 512 -7.68 -21.06 3.48
C GLY A 512 -6.41 -20.41 3.98
N ILE A 513 -6.39 -19.07 3.96
CA ILE A 513 -5.38 -18.26 4.64
C ILE A 513 -6.08 -17.52 5.77
N VAL A 514 -5.77 -17.91 6.98
CA VAL A 514 -6.44 -17.43 8.21
C VAL A 514 -5.64 -16.34 8.90
N ASP A 515 -6.33 -15.47 9.64
CA ASP A 515 -5.72 -14.55 10.60
C ASP A 515 -5.63 -15.25 11.97
N THR A 516 -4.43 -15.61 12.38
CA THR A 516 -4.20 -16.32 13.66
C THR A 516 -4.47 -15.47 14.90
N THR A 517 -4.67 -14.16 14.72
CA THR A 517 -5.07 -13.24 15.80
C THR A 517 -6.59 -13.13 15.94
N LYS A 518 -7.37 -13.84 15.08
CA LYS A 518 -8.83 -13.75 14.99
C LYS A 518 -9.47 -15.15 14.91
N ASP A 519 -9.24 -15.97 15.90
CA ASP A 519 -9.80 -17.32 16.01
C ASP A 519 -9.61 -18.19 14.75
N ASN A 520 -8.54 -17.93 13.98
CA ASN A 520 -8.27 -18.56 12.70
C ASN A 520 -9.41 -18.39 11.67
N ASN A 521 -10.12 -17.29 11.69
CA ASN A 521 -11.04 -16.93 10.61
C ASN A 521 -10.25 -16.55 9.35
N ILE A 522 -10.89 -16.68 8.18
CA ILE A 522 -10.28 -16.27 6.91
C ILE A 522 -9.81 -14.81 6.99
N GLY A 523 -8.52 -14.58 6.76
CA GLY A 523 -7.89 -13.27 6.80
C GLY A 523 -7.48 -12.75 5.42
N ILE A 524 -7.23 -13.67 4.47
CA ILE A 524 -6.94 -13.36 3.07
C ILE A 524 -7.85 -14.19 2.19
N TYR A 525 -8.67 -13.52 1.38
CA TYR A 525 -9.53 -14.17 0.39
C TYR A 525 -8.71 -14.66 -0.80
N ILE A 526 -9.03 -15.86 -1.27
CA ILE A 526 -8.32 -16.60 -2.29
C ILE A 526 -8.94 -16.36 -3.66
N SER A 527 -8.09 -16.20 -4.69
CA SER A 527 -8.48 -16.01 -6.10
C SER A 527 -8.88 -17.34 -6.76
N ALA A 528 -9.83 -18.07 -6.16
CA ALA A 528 -10.42 -19.28 -6.72
C ALA A 528 -11.86 -19.01 -7.17
N ARG A 529 -12.40 -19.85 -8.07
CA ARG A 529 -13.78 -19.74 -8.54
C ARG A 529 -14.77 -19.95 -7.40
N ASP A 530 -15.92 -19.30 -7.48
CA ASP A 530 -16.95 -19.35 -6.43
C ASP A 530 -17.48 -20.76 -6.16
N GLU A 531 -17.52 -21.61 -7.18
CA GLU A 531 -17.93 -23.02 -7.06
C GLU A 531 -17.11 -23.82 -6.05
N TYR A 532 -15.86 -23.41 -5.81
CA TYR A 532 -15.00 -24.03 -4.81
C TYR A 532 -15.11 -23.39 -3.42
N GLN A 533 -15.77 -22.25 -3.27
CA GLN A 533 -15.71 -21.48 -2.03
C GLN A 533 -16.96 -21.61 -1.18
N THR A 534 -16.76 -21.62 0.14
CA THR A 534 -17.84 -21.40 1.10
C THR A 534 -18.14 -19.90 1.24
N ALA A 535 -19.28 -19.56 1.83
CA ALA A 535 -19.63 -18.16 2.13
C ALA A 535 -18.58 -17.45 3.02
N ASP A 536 -17.88 -18.19 3.88
CA ASP A 536 -16.84 -17.66 4.77
C ASP A 536 -15.45 -17.57 4.09
N GLY A 537 -15.31 -18.01 2.82
CA GLY A 537 -14.07 -17.89 2.05
C GLY A 537 -13.14 -19.11 2.11
N TRP A 538 -13.56 -20.23 2.68
CA TRP A 538 -12.82 -21.49 2.61
C TRP A 538 -12.91 -22.10 1.21
N VAL A 539 -11.81 -22.62 0.67
CA VAL A 539 -11.77 -23.34 -0.60
C VAL A 539 -11.97 -24.83 -0.34
N LYS A 540 -13.11 -25.38 -0.77
CA LYS A 540 -13.48 -26.81 -0.66
C LYS A 540 -12.59 -27.66 -1.56
N LEU A 541 -12.13 -28.81 -1.07
CA LEU A 541 -11.21 -29.71 -1.77
C LEU A 541 -11.89 -31.04 -2.13
N SER A 542 -12.07 -31.92 -1.17
CA SER A 542 -12.69 -33.22 -1.35
C SER A 542 -13.31 -33.74 -0.07
N ASP A 543 -14.24 -34.68 -0.20
CA ASP A 543 -14.83 -35.38 0.94
C ASP A 543 -13.81 -36.29 1.61
N VAL A 544 -13.98 -36.48 2.92
CA VAL A 544 -13.20 -37.38 3.75
C VAL A 544 -14.10 -38.13 4.75
N THR A 545 -13.83 -39.43 4.93
CA THR A 545 -14.46 -40.25 5.96
C THR A 545 -13.50 -40.48 7.11
N ILE A 546 -13.88 -40.09 8.32
CA ILE A 546 -13.10 -40.30 9.55
C ILE A 546 -13.77 -41.44 10.35
N LYS A 547 -13.03 -42.49 10.64
CA LYS A 547 -13.49 -43.72 11.28
C LYS A 547 -12.85 -43.91 12.65
#